data_d51d335bffe717a20450d19e0880cb4d
#
_entry.id   d51d335bffe717a20450d19e0880cb4d
#
_cell.length_a   1.000
_cell.length_b   1.000
_cell.length_c   1.000
_cell.angle_alpha   90.00
_cell.angle_beta   90.00
_cell.angle_gamma   90.00
#
_symmetry.space_group_name_H-M   'P 1'
#
loop_
_entity.id
_entity.type
_entity.pdbx_description
1 polymer ?
#
loop_
_entity_poly.entity_id
_entity_poly.type
_entity_poly.pdbx_seq_one_letter_code
_entity_poly.pdbx_strand_id
1 'polypeptide(L)'
;MPTARRFINLPDRRHNLPFSDAVLVGDTLYLSGRIGIDPATGLAHSDLDQEITLLLDGVRSVLAEAGMTMDDLVFIQIYCPDLSLFDRFNQRYRTYFSRELPARAFLGSGPLLLNGRFELQCIAVRR
;
A
#
# COMPACT_ATOMS: atom_id res chain seq x y z
N MET A 1 25.10 17.10 -7.19
CA MET A 1 24.30 17.38 -5.99
C MET A 1 23.49 16.15 -5.62
N PRO A 2 23.48 15.74 -4.34
CA PRO A 2 22.61 14.65 -3.93
C PRO A 2 21.14 15.08 -4.04
N THR A 3 20.29 14.12 -4.42
CA THR A 3 18.85 14.36 -4.46
C THR A 3 18.30 14.42 -3.04
N ALA A 4 17.53 15.46 -2.76
CA ALA A 4 16.90 15.60 -1.45
C ALA A 4 15.86 14.50 -1.23
N ARG A 5 15.74 14.07 0.03
CA ARG A 5 14.70 13.13 0.45
C ARG A 5 13.55 13.87 1.13
N ARG A 6 12.35 13.50 0.79
CA ARG A 6 11.15 13.97 1.47
C ARG A 6 10.48 12.79 2.15
N PHE A 7 10.33 12.88 3.48
CA PHE A 7 9.69 11.83 4.26
C PHE A 7 8.21 12.15 4.39
N ILE A 8 7.37 11.19 4.03
CA ILE A 8 5.92 11.36 3.97
C ILE A 8 5.28 10.50 5.05
N ASN A 9 4.45 11.14 5.87
CA ASN A 9 3.68 10.49 6.91
C ASN A 9 2.27 11.06 6.89
N LEU A 10 1.25 10.21 6.83
CA LEU A 10 -0.13 10.67 6.87
C LEU A 10 -0.45 11.28 8.23
N PRO A 11 -1.26 12.34 8.29
CA PRO A 11 -1.50 13.06 9.55
C PRO A 11 -2.24 12.24 10.61
N ASP A 12 -3.01 11.23 10.19
CA ASP A 12 -3.80 10.39 11.10
C ASP A 12 -3.13 9.07 11.47
N ARG A 13 -1.86 8.88 11.06
CA ARG A 13 -1.14 7.64 11.34
C ARG A 13 -0.86 7.52 12.85
N ARG A 14 -0.65 6.28 13.31
CA ARG A 14 -0.28 6.02 14.70
C ARG A 14 1.06 6.69 15.01
N HIS A 15 1.24 7.10 16.29
CA HIS A 15 2.47 7.72 16.72
C HIS A 15 3.58 6.69 16.98
N ASN A 16 4.82 7.13 16.89
CA ASN A 16 6.01 6.33 17.24
C ASN A 16 6.20 5.05 16.45
N LEU A 17 5.74 5.03 15.19
CA LEU A 17 6.05 3.92 14.30
C LEU A 17 7.54 4.01 13.90
N PRO A 18 8.23 2.86 13.78
CA PRO A 18 9.67 2.84 13.47
C PRO A 18 9.96 2.99 11.97
N PHE A 19 9.07 3.63 11.21
CA PHE A 19 9.21 3.83 9.76
C PHE A 19 8.37 5.02 9.31
N SER A 20 8.72 5.60 8.16
CA SER A 20 7.88 6.57 7.45
C SER A 20 6.88 5.84 6.57
N ASP A 21 5.76 6.47 6.26
CA ASP A 21 4.80 5.90 5.30
C ASP A 21 5.40 5.80 3.91
N ALA A 22 6.21 6.77 3.52
CA ALA A 22 6.93 6.73 2.24
C ALA A 22 8.11 7.68 2.26
N VAL A 23 9.05 7.45 1.33
CA VAL A 23 10.19 8.35 1.10
C VAL A 23 10.23 8.70 -0.37
N LEU A 24 10.20 9.99 -0.67
CA LEU A 24 10.32 10.51 -2.03
C LEU A 24 11.77 10.90 -2.29
N VAL A 25 12.34 10.35 -3.36
CA VAL A 25 13.70 10.68 -3.81
C VAL A 25 13.61 11.03 -5.30
N GLY A 26 13.77 12.31 -5.63
CA GLY A 26 13.54 12.75 -7.00
C GLY A 26 12.10 12.50 -7.42
N ASP A 27 11.91 11.74 -8.48
CA ASP A 27 10.59 11.37 -8.98
C ASP A 27 10.14 9.98 -8.53
N THR A 28 10.92 9.31 -7.67
CA THR A 28 10.63 7.95 -7.19
C THR A 28 10.15 7.97 -5.75
N LEU A 29 8.99 7.35 -5.51
CA LEU A 29 8.40 7.21 -4.19
C LEU A 29 8.48 5.75 -3.75
N TYR A 30 9.09 5.53 -2.60
CA TYR A 30 9.18 4.22 -1.96
C TYR A 30 8.15 4.19 -0.84
N LEU A 31 7.15 3.33 -0.96
CA LEU A 31 6.10 3.21 0.06
C LEU A 31 6.39 2.02 0.97
N SER A 32 6.24 2.24 2.27
CA SER A 32 6.34 1.18 3.27
C SER A 32 5.20 0.17 3.11
N GLY A 33 5.42 -1.04 3.61
CA GLY A 33 4.37 -2.05 3.68
C GLY A 33 3.16 -1.53 4.46
N ARG A 34 1.96 -1.83 3.97
CA ARG A 34 0.71 -1.33 4.54
C ARG A 34 -0.30 -2.45 4.65
N ILE A 35 -1.11 -2.40 5.70
CA ILE A 35 -2.21 -3.33 5.96
C ILE A 35 -3.51 -2.51 6.01
N GLY A 36 -4.64 -3.13 5.68
CA GLY A 36 -5.95 -2.48 5.73
C GLY A 36 -6.51 -2.43 7.14
N ILE A 37 -6.04 -1.49 7.93
CA ILE A 37 -6.39 -1.36 9.34
C ILE A 37 -7.72 -0.65 9.52
N ASP A 38 -8.61 -1.26 10.30
CA ASP A 38 -9.85 -0.65 10.75
C ASP A 38 -9.52 0.32 11.88
N PRO A 39 -9.77 1.64 11.72
CA PRO A 39 -9.45 2.61 12.76
C PRO A 39 -10.23 2.38 14.05
N ALA A 40 -11.38 1.70 14.01
CA ALA A 40 -12.19 1.42 15.19
C ALA A 40 -11.54 0.36 16.10
N THR A 41 -10.76 -0.57 15.53
CA THR A 41 -10.17 -1.69 16.28
C THR A 41 -8.66 -1.64 16.37
N GLY A 42 -7.98 -0.94 15.44
CA GLY A 42 -6.53 -0.97 15.32
C GLY A 42 -5.99 -2.24 14.71
N LEU A 43 -6.85 -3.11 14.19
CA LEU A 43 -6.51 -4.37 13.53
C LEU A 43 -7.02 -4.35 12.10
N ALA A 44 -6.56 -5.29 11.27
CA ALA A 44 -7.11 -5.46 9.93
C ALA A 44 -8.64 -5.61 10.02
N HIS A 45 -9.36 -4.98 9.07
CA HIS A 45 -10.82 -5.03 9.09
C HIS A 45 -11.30 -6.47 9.00
N SER A 46 -12.32 -6.83 9.79
CA SER A 46 -12.84 -8.19 9.82
C SER A 46 -13.52 -8.59 8.51
N ASP A 47 -14.11 -7.63 7.80
CA ASP A 47 -14.68 -7.87 6.48
C ASP A 47 -13.59 -7.81 5.42
N LEU A 48 -13.50 -8.86 4.59
CA LEU A 48 -12.41 -9.00 3.61
C LEU A 48 -12.39 -7.86 2.60
N ASP A 49 -13.54 -7.51 2.03
CA ASP A 49 -13.60 -6.45 1.03
C ASP A 49 -13.26 -5.09 1.62
N GLN A 50 -13.65 -4.85 2.87
CA GLN A 50 -13.30 -3.61 3.56
C GLN A 50 -11.81 -3.54 3.86
N GLU A 51 -11.19 -4.65 4.24
CA GLU A 51 -9.74 -4.69 4.44
C GLU A 51 -9.01 -4.32 3.15
N ILE A 52 -9.42 -4.88 2.02
CA ILE A 52 -8.80 -4.60 0.73
C ILE A 52 -8.97 -3.12 0.38
N THR A 53 -10.18 -2.59 0.56
CA THR A 53 -10.47 -1.18 0.27
C THR A 53 -9.65 -0.23 1.15
N LEU A 54 -9.58 -0.50 2.45
CA LEU A 54 -8.78 0.32 3.37
C LEU A 54 -7.30 0.31 2.98
N LEU A 55 -6.79 -0.86 2.60
CA LEU A 55 -5.40 -1.00 2.16
C LEU A 55 -5.13 -0.16 0.90
N LEU A 56 -5.94 -0.33 -0.13
CA LEU A 56 -5.73 0.35 -1.41
C LEU A 56 -6.01 1.86 -1.31
N ASP A 57 -7.02 2.26 -0.55
CA ASP A 57 -7.29 3.67 -0.28
C ASP A 57 -6.14 4.31 0.51
N GLY A 58 -5.54 3.56 1.43
CA GLY A 58 -4.38 4.02 2.18
C GLY A 58 -3.17 4.28 1.28
N VAL A 59 -2.90 3.36 0.37
CA VAL A 59 -1.83 3.54 -0.63
C VAL A 59 -2.10 4.78 -1.47
N ARG A 60 -3.33 4.95 -1.94
CA ARG A 60 -3.72 6.12 -2.73
C ARG A 60 -3.52 7.43 -1.96
N SER A 61 -3.82 7.43 -0.66
CA SER A 61 -3.64 8.61 0.18
C SER A 61 -2.17 8.99 0.33
N VAL A 62 -1.28 8.00 0.49
CA VAL A 62 0.17 8.25 0.57
C VAL A 62 0.68 8.80 -0.76
N LEU A 63 0.26 8.22 -1.87
CA LEU A 63 0.63 8.72 -3.21
C LEU A 63 0.19 10.18 -3.38
N ALA A 64 -1.03 10.52 -2.95
CA ALA A 64 -1.56 11.88 -3.08
C ALA A 64 -0.70 12.90 -2.33
N GLU A 65 -0.14 12.53 -1.18
CA GLU A 65 0.78 13.42 -0.44
C GLU A 65 2.03 13.77 -1.25
N ALA A 66 2.43 12.90 -2.18
CA ALA A 66 3.56 13.14 -3.08
C ALA A 66 3.12 13.76 -4.41
N GLY A 67 1.83 14.10 -4.57
CA GLY A 67 1.30 14.60 -5.83
C GLY A 67 1.21 13.52 -6.90
N MET A 68 1.06 12.27 -6.52
CA MET A 68 0.98 11.12 -7.42
C MET A 68 -0.38 10.43 -7.33
N THR A 69 -0.66 9.57 -8.28
CA THR A 69 -1.87 8.75 -8.33
C THR A 69 -1.50 7.26 -8.40
N MET A 70 -2.49 6.40 -8.34
CA MET A 70 -2.27 4.95 -8.49
C MET A 70 -1.61 4.61 -9.83
N ASP A 71 -1.85 5.40 -10.87
CA ASP A 71 -1.26 5.16 -12.18
C ASP A 71 0.24 5.49 -12.26
N ASP A 72 0.81 6.06 -11.20
CA ASP A 72 2.25 6.24 -11.08
C ASP A 72 2.96 5.03 -10.47
N LEU A 73 2.21 4.05 -9.97
CA LEU A 73 2.80 2.82 -9.42
C LEU A 73 3.46 2.01 -10.53
N VAL A 74 4.70 1.58 -10.29
CA VAL A 74 5.46 0.78 -11.26
C VAL A 74 5.73 -0.63 -10.77
N PHE A 75 5.76 -0.85 -9.45
CA PHE A 75 6.04 -2.16 -8.88
C PHE A 75 5.30 -2.34 -7.56
N ILE A 76 4.65 -3.49 -7.40
CA ILE A 76 3.87 -3.82 -6.20
C ILE A 76 4.22 -5.23 -5.75
N GLN A 77 4.45 -5.40 -4.45
CA GLN A 77 4.54 -6.71 -3.81
C GLN A 77 3.41 -6.85 -2.82
N ILE A 78 2.69 -7.95 -2.90
CA ILE A 78 1.60 -8.25 -1.98
C ILE A 78 1.92 -9.56 -1.28
N TYR A 79 1.93 -9.50 0.06
CA TYR A 79 2.15 -10.65 0.93
C TYR A 79 0.81 -11.11 1.47
N CYS A 80 0.53 -12.41 1.38
CA CYS A 80 -0.78 -12.94 1.74
C CYS A 80 -0.62 -14.34 2.34
N PRO A 81 -1.02 -14.56 3.61
CA PRO A 81 -0.93 -15.88 4.23
C PRO A 81 -1.81 -16.95 3.59
N ASP A 82 -2.88 -16.54 2.89
CA ASP A 82 -3.83 -17.46 2.27
C ASP A 82 -4.02 -17.11 0.78
N LEU A 83 -3.32 -17.83 -0.10
CA LEU A 83 -3.35 -17.55 -1.54
C LEU A 83 -4.72 -17.82 -2.19
N SER A 84 -5.64 -18.49 -1.50
CA SER A 84 -7.00 -18.66 -2.02
C SER A 84 -7.75 -17.32 -2.14
N LEU A 85 -7.23 -16.25 -1.51
CA LEU A 85 -7.81 -14.91 -1.55
C LEU A 85 -7.38 -14.10 -2.78
N PHE A 86 -6.55 -14.66 -3.65
CA PHE A 86 -5.96 -13.99 -4.81
C PHE A 86 -7.03 -13.36 -5.71
N ASP A 87 -8.06 -14.13 -6.09
CA ASP A 87 -9.09 -13.63 -7.01
C ASP A 87 -9.92 -12.51 -6.39
N ARG A 88 -10.27 -12.63 -5.10
CA ARG A 88 -11.01 -11.59 -4.38
C ARG A 88 -10.23 -10.29 -4.33
N PHE A 89 -8.94 -10.37 -4.04
CA PHE A 89 -8.07 -9.19 -4.04
C PHE A 89 -8.03 -8.55 -5.40
N ASN A 90 -7.82 -9.33 -6.45
CA ASN A 90 -7.67 -8.82 -7.81
C ASN A 90 -8.91 -8.11 -8.31
N GLN A 91 -10.11 -8.56 -7.94
CA GLN A 91 -11.36 -7.92 -8.35
C GLN A 91 -11.40 -6.45 -7.93
N ARG A 92 -10.98 -6.14 -6.70
CA ARG A 92 -10.96 -4.78 -6.18
C ARG A 92 -9.74 -4.01 -6.69
N TYR A 93 -8.61 -4.67 -6.72
CA TYR A 93 -7.33 -4.10 -7.15
C TYR A 93 -7.44 -3.49 -8.55
N ARG A 94 -8.02 -4.21 -9.50
CA ARG A 94 -8.14 -3.74 -10.89
C ARG A 94 -8.88 -2.41 -11.00
N THR A 95 -9.80 -2.12 -10.11
CA THR A 95 -10.61 -0.90 -10.18
C THR A 95 -9.85 0.37 -9.83
N TYR A 96 -8.63 0.23 -9.30
CA TYR A 96 -7.82 1.38 -8.86
C TYR A 96 -6.95 1.95 -9.97
N PHE A 97 -6.88 1.32 -11.13
CA PHE A 97 -6.00 1.74 -12.22
C PHE A 97 -6.81 2.13 -13.45
N SER A 98 -6.44 3.26 -14.07
CA SER A 98 -7.08 3.74 -15.29
C SER A 98 -6.21 3.55 -16.53
N ARG A 99 -4.96 3.13 -16.35
CA ARG A 99 -4.00 2.88 -17.41
C ARG A 99 -3.46 1.46 -17.30
N GLU A 100 -2.27 1.22 -17.87
CA GLU A 100 -1.61 -0.08 -17.78
C GLU A 100 -1.32 -0.45 -16.33
N LEU A 101 -1.43 -1.74 -16.03
CA LEU A 101 -1.20 -2.25 -14.69
C LEU A 101 0.30 -2.27 -14.36
N PRO A 102 0.69 -1.98 -13.11
CA PRO A 102 2.09 -2.07 -12.71
C PRO A 102 2.60 -3.52 -12.70
N ALA A 103 3.92 -3.67 -12.73
CA ALA A 103 4.55 -4.96 -12.46
C ALA A 103 4.23 -5.39 -11.02
N ARG A 104 4.02 -6.69 -10.79
CA ARG A 104 3.55 -7.15 -9.49
C ARG A 104 4.02 -8.56 -9.16
N ALA A 105 4.27 -8.80 -7.86
CA ALA A 105 4.36 -10.14 -7.30
C ALA A 105 3.29 -10.30 -6.22
N PHE A 106 2.60 -11.44 -6.22
CA PHE A 106 1.63 -11.80 -5.18
C PHE A 106 2.16 -13.06 -4.50
N LEU A 107 2.56 -12.95 -3.23
CA LEU A 107 3.39 -13.92 -2.56
C LEU A 107 2.69 -14.52 -1.35
N GLY A 108 2.76 -15.84 -1.21
CA GLY A 108 2.40 -16.50 0.04
C GLY A 108 3.37 -16.11 1.15
N SER A 109 2.86 -15.89 2.35
CA SER A 109 3.68 -15.48 3.49
C SER A 109 3.25 -16.22 4.75
N GLY A 110 4.05 -16.08 5.82
CA GLY A 110 3.61 -16.40 7.16
C GLY A 110 2.60 -15.36 7.66
N PRO A 111 2.20 -15.46 8.95
CA PRO A 111 1.26 -14.51 9.52
C PRO A 111 1.75 -13.08 9.41
N LEU A 112 0.83 -12.16 9.11
CA LEU A 112 1.11 -10.73 9.04
C LEU A 112 0.73 -10.07 10.36
N LEU A 113 1.28 -8.86 10.59
CA LEU A 113 0.95 -8.09 11.77
C LEU A 113 -0.53 -7.68 11.78
N LEU A 114 -1.07 -7.46 12.97
CA LEU A 114 -2.41 -6.89 13.18
C LEU A 114 -3.52 -7.68 12.50
N ASN A 115 -3.37 -9.00 12.41
CA ASN A 115 -4.31 -9.91 11.75
C ASN A 115 -4.49 -9.62 10.26
N GLY A 116 -3.53 -8.98 9.62
CA GLY A 116 -3.61 -8.66 8.19
C GLY A 116 -3.71 -9.90 7.32
N ARG A 117 -4.61 -9.86 6.34
CA ARG A 117 -4.69 -10.90 5.30
C ARG A 117 -3.91 -10.48 4.05
N PHE A 118 -3.55 -9.21 3.97
CA PHE A 118 -2.72 -8.68 2.90
C PHE A 118 -1.80 -7.60 3.46
N GLU A 119 -0.56 -7.60 3.00
CA GLU A 119 0.34 -6.47 3.18
C GLU A 119 0.88 -6.08 1.81
N LEU A 120 0.84 -4.79 1.49
CA LEU A 120 1.23 -4.30 0.17
C LEU A 120 2.37 -3.31 0.32
N GLN A 121 3.44 -3.55 -0.43
CA GLN A 121 4.61 -2.67 -0.52
C GLN A 121 4.79 -2.29 -1.98
N CYS A 122 5.15 -1.05 -2.27
CA CYS A 122 5.19 -0.61 -3.66
C CYS A 122 6.15 0.53 -3.92
N ILE A 123 6.44 0.75 -5.21
CA ILE A 123 7.28 1.82 -5.71
C ILE A 123 6.49 2.55 -6.79
N ALA A 124 6.51 3.88 -6.73
CA ALA A 124 5.90 4.74 -7.74
C ALA A 124 6.98 5.64 -8.36
N VAL A 125 6.80 5.94 -9.62
CA VAL A 125 7.66 6.89 -10.34
C VAL A 125 6.74 7.90 -11.03
N ARG A 126 6.98 9.18 -10.76
CA ARG A 126 6.17 10.25 -11.34
C ARG A 126 6.24 10.21 -12.87
N ARG A 127 5.09 10.30 -13.54
CA ARG A 127 5.02 10.36 -14.99
C ARG A 127 5.57 11.68 -15.55
#